data_acaf85d7958631551377181dd42bcc4c
#
_entry.id   acaf85d7958631551377181dd42bcc4c
#
_cell.length_a   1.000
_cell.length_b   1.000
_cell.length_c   1.000
_cell.angle_alpha   90.00
_cell.angle_beta   90.00
_cell.angle_gamma   90.00
#
_symmetry.space_group_name_H-M   'P 1'
#
loop_
_entity.id
_entity.type
_entity.pdbx_description
1 polymer ?
#
loop_
_entity_poly.entity_id
_entity_poly.type
_entity_poly.pdbx_seq_one_letter_code
_entity_poly.pdbx_strand_id
1 'polypeptide(L)'
;LFTSGTTGKSKGVMLTHRNLAENATCLDMKFPERSVLLSVLPVHHAYCLSMDILKGISSGSVVCINDSLFRMAANIKLFRPNIMLMVPMMIETLAKKLAAAGDADPKMVKEAVFGEQFHTICSGGAYLQPELLDLFAKYDIAILQGYGMTECAPVISTTMSWNVRKGSVGQLLPN
;
A
#
# COMPACT_ATOMS: atom_id res chain seq x y z
N LEU A 1 -18.32 -7.48 4.14
CA LEU A 1 -17.53 -7.40 2.91
C LEU A 1 -17.74 -8.65 2.06
N PHE A 2 -17.48 -8.55 0.75
CA PHE A 2 -17.67 -9.67 -0.15
C PHE A 2 -16.35 -10.10 -0.79
N THR A 3 -16.17 -11.42 -0.97
CA THR A 3 -15.05 -12.00 -1.72
C THR A 3 -15.58 -12.68 -2.98
N SER A 4 -14.79 -12.65 -4.07
CA SER A 4 -15.04 -13.48 -5.25
C SER A 4 -14.67 -14.92 -4.90
N GLY A 5 -15.62 -15.70 -4.38
CA GLY A 5 -15.38 -17.10 -4.03
C GLY A 5 -14.83 -17.91 -5.21
N THR A 6 -13.98 -18.90 -4.93
CA THR A 6 -13.41 -19.84 -5.92
C THR A 6 -14.48 -20.59 -6.73
N THR A 7 -15.72 -20.61 -6.28
CA THR A 7 -16.88 -21.25 -6.91
C THR A 7 -17.68 -20.28 -7.82
N GLY A 8 -17.18 -19.06 -8.06
CA GLY A 8 -17.86 -18.05 -8.89
C GLY A 8 -19.00 -17.29 -8.24
N LYS A 9 -19.47 -17.70 -7.04
CA LYS A 9 -20.45 -16.95 -6.26
C LYS A 9 -19.76 -16.12 -5.21
N SER A 10 -20.07 -14.81 -5.15
CA SER A 10 -19.60 -13.92 -4.08
C SER A 10 -20.03 -14.44 -2.72
N LYS A 11 -19.11 -14.48 -1.77
CA LYS A 11 -19.35 -14.88 -0.38
C LYS A 11 -19.29 -13.66 0.52
N GLY A 12 -20.28 -13.51 1.40
CA GLY A 12 -20.31 -12.46 2.40
C GLY A 12 -19.44 -12.82 3.60
N VAL A 13 -18.40 -12.03 3.84
CA VAL A 13 -17.55 -12.15 5.04
C VAL A 13 -18.15 -11.28 6.14
N MET A 14 -18.49 -11.90 7.26
CA MET A 14 -19.04 -11.22 8.43
C MET A 14 -17.89 -10.70 9.30
N LEU A 15 -17.72 -9.38 9.30
CA LEU A 15 -16.73 -8.68 10.13
C LEU A 15 -17.46 -7.71 11.05
N THR A 16 -17.06 -7.68 12.31
CA THR A 16 -17.54 -6.70 13.27
C THR A 16 -16.79 -5.38 13.14
N HIS A 17 -17.35 -4.29 13.64
CA HIS A 17 -16.64 -3.02 13.77
C HIS A 17 -15.34 -3.18 14.55
N ARG A 18 -15.34 -4.03 15.58
CA ARG A 18 -14.16 -4.34 16.39
C ARG A 18 -13.06 -4.97 15.56
N ASN A 19 -13.36 -5.99 14.74
CA ASN A 19 -12.36 -6.62 13.87
C ASN A 19 -11.67 -5.60 12.95
N LEU A 20 -12.45 -4.72 12.32
CA LEU A 20 -11.92 -3.69 11.44
C LEU A 20 -11.10 -2.65 12.19
N ALA A 21 -11.60 -2.16 13.33
CA ALA A 21 -10.93 -1.15 14.13
C ALA A 21 -9.60 -1.69 14.71
N GLU A 22 -9.60 -2.89 15.30
CA GLU A 22 -8.39 -3.52 15.83
C GLU A 22 -7.36 -3.74 14.72
N ASN A 23 -7.77 -4.29 13.57
CA ASN A 23 -6.85 -4.52 12.45
C ASN A 23 -6.24 -3.20 11.91
N ALA A 24 -7.02 -2.12 11.83
CA ALA A 24 -6.53 -0.82 11.39
C ALA A 24 -5.60 -0.13 12.42
N THR A 25 -5.77 -0.39 13.71
CA THR A 25 -5.04 0.32 14.77
C THR A 25 -3.91 -0.47 15.39
N CYS A 26 -3.91 -1.81 15.33
CA CYS A 26 -2.87 -2.66 15.91
C CYS A 26 -1.50 -2.53 15.21
N LEU A 27 -1.48 -2.06 13.97
CA LEU A 27 -0.24 -1.78 13.25
C LEU A 27 0.43 -0.53 13.83
N ASP A 28 1.57 -0.70 14.46
CA ASP A 28 2.45 0.41 14.87
C ASP A 28 3.20 1.03 13.67
N MET A 29 2.52 1.10 12.53
CA MET A 29 2.97 1.92 11.42
C MET A 29 2.68 3.37 11.77
N LYS A 30 3.69 4.05 12.28
CA LYS A 30 3.63 5.49 12.53
C LYS A 30 3.72 6.22 11.20
N PHE A 31 2.57 6.64 10.70
CA PHE A 31 2.58 7.65 9.65
C PHE A 31 2.95 8.99 10.31
N PRO A 32 3.90 9.75 9.74
CA PRO A 32 4.12 11.11 10.20
C PRO A 32 2.80 11.88 10.23
N GLU A 33 2.63 12.77 11.20
CA GLU A 33 1.43 13.61 11.28
C GLU A 33 1.16 14.30 9.95
N ARG A 34 -0.11 14.31 9.55
CA ARG A 34 -0.57 14.90 8.27
C ARG A 34 0.00 14.24 7.01
N SER A 35 0.46 12.99 7.10
CA SER A 35 0.81 12.23 5.88
C SER A 35 -0.34 12.23 4.89
N VAL A 36 -0.01 12.34 3.61
CA VAL A 36 -0.98 12.24 2.53
C VAL A 36 -0.93 10.82 1.96
N LEU A 37 -2.06 10.13 2.01
CA LEU A 37 -2.25 8.82 1.40
C LEU A 37 -3.05 8.99 0.12
N LEU A 38 -2.56 8.46 -0.99
CA LEU A 38 -3.35 8.35 -2.21
C LEU A 38 -3.87 6.93 -2.35
N SER A 39 -5.17 6.77 -2.09
CA SER A 39 -5.87 5.49 -2.19
C SER A 39 -6.20 5.19 -3.65
N VAL A 40 -5.59 4.16 -4.20
CA VAL A 40 -5.75 3.74 -5.62
C VAL A 40 -6.46 2.40 -5.75
N LEU A 41 -6.73 1.74 -4.64
CA LEU A 41 -7.45 0.47 -4.60
C LEU A 41 -8.96 0.70 -4.48
N PRO A 42 -9.79 -0.25 -4.94
CA PRO A 42 -11.24 -0.12 -4.80
C PRO A 42 -11.66 -0.11 -3.32
N VAL A 43 -12.47 0.87 -2.93
CA VAL A 43 -12.89 1.08 -1.52
C VAL A 43 -13.71 -0.07 -0.92
N HIS A 44 -14.29 -0.93 -1.76
CA HIS A 44 -15.03 -2.12 -1.31
C HIS A 44 -14.12 -3.31 -0.97
N HIS A 45 -12.82 -3.24 -1.31
CA HIS A 45 -11.86 -4.25 -0.87
C HIS A 45 -11.43 -4.01 0.57
N ALA A 46 -11.35 -5.09 1.36
CA ALA A 46 -10.96 -5.04 2.77
C ALA A 46 -9.63 -4.32 2.98
N TYR A 47 -8.65 -4.55 2.10
CA TYR A 47 -7.33 -3.94 2.20
C TYR A 47 -7.38 -2.41 2.06
N CYS A 48 -8.13 -1.89 1.09
CA CYS A 48 -8.34 -0.45 0.95
C CYS A 48 -9.13 0.13 2.14
N LEU A 49 -10.25 -0.49 2.49
CA LEU A 49 -11.08 -0.02 3.59
C LEU A 49 -10.29 0.07 4.91
N SER A 50 -9.57 -1.00 5.28
CA SER A 50 -8.86 -1.04 6.56
C SER A 50 -7.58 -0.21 6.54
N MET A 51 -6.75 -0.31 5.50
CA MET A 51 -5.41 0.26 5.51
C MET A 51 -5.30 1.64 4.87
N ASP A 52 -6.11 1.99 3.85
CA ASP A 52 -6.14 3.37 3.36
C ASP A 52 -7.10 4.22 4.19
N ILE A 53 -8.34 3.77 4.36
CA ILE A 53 -9.39 4.60 4.95
C ILE A 53 -9.31 4.61 6.49
N LEU A 54 -9.51 3.45 7.13
CA LEU A 54 -9.59 3.38 8.59
C LEU A 54 -8.24 3.68 9.25
N LYS A 55 -7.14 3.09 8.76
CA LYS A 55 -5.79 3.38 9.25
C LYS A 55 -5.40 4.84 9.00
N GLY A 56 -5.65 5.36 7.79
CA GLY A 56 -5.37 6.76 7.45
C GLY A 56 -6.07 7.72 8.40
N ILE A 57 -7.39 7.54 8.62
CA ILE A 57 -8.17 8.36 9.54
C ILE A 57 -7.65 8.23 10.98
N SER A 58 -7.40 7.00 11.46
CA SER A 58 -6.92 6.76 12.83
C SER A 58 -5.54 7.36 13.10
N SER A 59 -4.75 7.58 12.04
CA SER A 59 -3.40 8.19 12.12
C SER A 59 -3.41 9.71 11.88
N GLY A 60 -4.59 10.33 11.72
CA GLY A 60 -4.68 11.77 11.42
C GLY A 60 -4.14 12.15 10.04
N SER A 61 -4.09 11.21 9.11
CA SER A 61 -3.61 11.42 7.75
C SER A 61 -4.70 12.00 6.84
N VAL A 62 -4.28 12.65 5.76
CA VAL A 62 -5.16 13.08 4.68
C VAL A 62 -5.29 11.91 3.69
N VAL A 63 -6.51 11.39 3.51
CA VAL A 63 -6.78 10.32 2.56
C VAL A 63 -7.39 10.90 1.29
N CYS A 64 -6.61 10.86 0.20
CA CYS A 64 -7.06 11.26 -1.13
C CYS A 64 -7.53 10.03 -1.91
N ILE A 65 -8.74 10.05 -2.40
CA ILE A 65 -9.31 8.92 -3.16
C ILE A 65 -9.04 9.16 -4.66
N ASN A 66 -8.39 8.20 -5.29
CA ASN A 66 -8.11 8.22 -6.72
C ASN A 66 -9.40 7.88 -7.49
N ASP A 67 -9.76 8.70 -8.44
CA ASP A 67 -10.99 8.55 -9.23
C ASP A 67 -10.86 7.48 -10.34
N SER A 68 -9.65 7.28 -10.85
CA SER A 68 -9.39 6.32 -11.92
C SER A 68 -7.92 5.93 -11.99
N LEU A 69 -7.63 4.66 -12.25
CA LEU A 69 -6.25 4.19 -12.44
C LEU A 69 -5.55 4.87 -13.62
N PHE A 70 -6.30 5.28 -14.65
CA PHE A 70 -5.74 6.05 -15.77
C PHE A 70 -5.24 7.44 -15.35
N ARG A 71 -5.80 8.00 -14.27
CA ARG A 71 -5.42 9.30 -13.73
C ARG A 71 -4.41 9.22 -12.58
N MET A 72 -4.02 8.02 -12.17
CA MET A 72 -3.13 7.81 -11.03
C MET A 72 -1.85 8.68 -11.12
N ALA A 73 -1.19 8.72 -12.27
CA ALA A 73 0.01 9.54 -12.45
C ALA A 73 -0.26 11.05 -12.31
N ALA A 74 -1.39 11.55 -12.78
CA ALA A 74 -1.80 12.93 -12.61
C ALA A 74 -2.14 13.24 -11.15
N ASN A 75 -2.84 12.30 -10.49
CA ASN A 75 -3.24 12.43 -9.10
C ASN A 75 -2.05 12.34 -8.13
N ILE A 76 -1.02 11.54 -8.43
CA ILE A 76 0.25 11.56 -7.69
C ILE A 76 0.87 12.97 -7.73
N LYS A 77 0.92 13.61 -8.90
CA LYS A 77 1.45 14.97 -9.05
C LYS A 77 0.61 16.02 -8.34
N LEU A 78 -0.71 15.86 -8.35
CA LEU A 78 -1.67 16.79 -7.73
C LEU A 78 -1.62 16.71 -6.20
N PHE A 79 -1.73 15.50 -5.65
CA PHE A 79 -1.86 15.29 -4.20
C PHE A 79 -0.52 15.13 -3.49
N ARG A 80 0.57 14.83 -4.22
CA ARG A 80 1.92 14.60 -3.67
C ARG A 80 1.91 13.69 -2.44
N PRO A 81 1.47 12.43 -2.61
CA PRO A 81 1.34 11.52 -1.47
C PRO A 81 2.69 11.19 -0.85
N ASN A 82 2.66 10.86 0.44
CA ASN A 82 3.79 10.30 1.16
C ASN A 82 3.80 8.77 1.04
N ILE A 83 2.62 8.16 1.01
CA ILE A 83 2.39 6.73 1.13
C ILE A 83 1.30 6.31 0.14
N MET A 84 1.47 5.12 -0.45
CA MET A 84 0.42 4.50 -1.27
C MET A 84 0.33 3.01 -0.99
N LEU A 85 -0.90 2.49 -0.91
CA LEU A 85 -1.16 1.06 -0.95
C LEU A 85 -1.31 0.62 -2.39
N MET A 86 -0.60 -0.45 -2.78
CA MET A 86 -0.60 -0.96 -4.14
C MET A 86 -0.60 -2.48 -4.17
N VAL A 87 -1.14 -3.04 -5.24
CA VAL A 87 -0.92 -4.45 -5.58
C VAL A 87 0.36 -4.59 -6.44
N PRO A 88 1.02 -5.75 -6.44
CA PRO A 88 2.28 -5.97 -7.15
C PRO A 88 2.28 -5.52 -8.61
N MET A 89 1.21 -5.76 -9.38
CA MET A 89 1.08 -5.34 -10.76
C MET A 89 1.24 -3.81 -10.96
N MET A 90 0.73 -3.02 -10.01
CA MET A 90 0.91 -1.56 -10.05
C MET A 90 2.37 -1.18 -9.79
N ILE A 91 3.01 -1.84 -8.82
CA ILE A 91 4.43 -1.63 -8.48
C ILE A 91 5.32 -1.99 -9.68
N GLU A 92 5.06 -3.12 -10.34
CA GLU A 92 5.78 -3.53 -11.56
C GLU A 92 5.63 -2.51 -12.69
N THR A 93 4.44 -1.92 -12.83
CA THR A 93 4.20 -0.88 -13.83
C THR A 93 5.01 0.37 -13.54
N LEU A 94 5.13 0.77 -12.27
CA LEU A 94 5.97 1.88 -11.84
C LEU A 94 7.46 1.54 -11.97
N ALA A 95 7.86 0.30 -11.67
CA ALA A 95 9.23 -0.19 -11.84
C ALA A 95 9.71 -0.05 -13.28
N LYS A 96 8.86 -0.36 -14.27
CA LYS A 96 9.17 -0.15 -15.70
C LYS A 96 9.44 1.31 -16.02
N LYS A 97 8.69 2.25 -15.40
CA LYS A 97 8.94 3.69 -15.58
C LYS A 97 10.27 4.12 -14.96
N LEU A 98 10.59 3.60 -13.77
CA LEU A 98 11.88 3.86 -13.12
C LEU A 98 13.05 3.30 -13.95
N ALA A 99 12.92 2.07 -14.44
CA ALA A 99 13.95 1.45 -15.28
C ALA A 99 14.16 2.20 -16.61
N ALA A 100 13.12 2.78 -17.20
CA ALA A 100 13.20 3.58 -18.42
C ALA A 100 13.96 4.91 -18.24
N ALA A 101 14.18 5.36 -17.01
CA ALA A 101 14.96 6.57 -16.71
C ALA A 101 16.47 6.37 -16.88
N GLY A 102 16.95 5.11 -17.04
CA GLY A 102 18.38 4.81 -17.26
C GLY A 102 19.28 5.33 -16.13
N ASP A 103 20.34 6.04 -16.52
CA ASP A 103 21.34 6.61 -15.59
C ASP A 103 20.97 8.00 -15.04
N ALA A 104 19.71 8.42 -15.16
CA ALA A 104 19.27 9.70 -14.61
C ALA A 104 19.38 9.70 -13.07
N ASP A 105 19.60 10.87 -12.49
CA ASP A 105 19.69 11.04 -11.03
C ASP A 105 18.43 10.46 -10.34
N PRO A 106 18.57 9.48 -9.44
CA PRO A 106 17.45 8.84 -8.77
C PRO A 106 16.52 9.81 -8.04
N LYS A 107 17.07 10.88 -7.46
CA LYS A 107 16.29 11.90 -6.77
C LYS A 107 15.38 12.66 -7.74
N MET A 108 15.91 13.07 -8.88
CA MET A 108 15.14 13.75 -9.94
C MET A 108 14.06 12.85 -10.52
N VAL A 109 14.37 11.56 -10.72
CA VAL A 109 13.40 10.57 -11.22
C VAL A 109 12.28 10.34 -10.20
N LYS A 110 12.62 10.17 -8.92
CA LYS A 110 11.64 10.04 -7.84
C LYS A 110 10.70 11.25 -7.81
N GLU A 111 11.25 12.43 -7.82
CA GLU A 111 10.48 13.68 -7.78
C GLU A 111 9.54 13.82 -8.99
N ALA A 112 10.00 13.46 -10.18
CA ALA A 112 9.21 13.51 -11.40
C ALA A 112 8.06 12.51 -11.43
N VAL A 113 8.25 11.31 -10.87
CA VAL A 113 7.27 10.21 -10.90
C VAL A 113 6.32 10.23 -9.71
N PHE A 114 6.83 10.46 -8.51
CA PHE A 114 6.09 10.32 -7.25
C PHE A 114 5.94 11.64 -6.47
N GLY A 115 6.83 12.59 -6.67
CA GLY A 115 7.00 13.77 -5.83
C GLY A 115 8.08 13.57 -4.76
N GLU A 116 8.62 14.67 -4.27
CA GLU A 116 9.74 14.70 -3.33
C GLU A 116 9.45 13.94 -2.02
N GLN A 117 8.21 14.11 -1.51
CA GLN A 117 7.80 13.60 -0.18
C GLN A 117 7.42 12.11 -0.17
N PHE A 118 7.35 11.46 -1.33
CA PHE A 118 6.97 10.06 -1.41
C PHE A 118 8.07 9.16 -0.86
N HIS A 119 7.74 8.25 0.07
CA HIS A 119 8.75 7.41 0.71
C HIS A 119 8.32 5.96 0.96
N THR A 120 7.02 5.62 0.88
CA THR A 120 6.57 4.28 1.26
C THR A 120 5.49 3.74 0.32
N ILE A 121 5.67 2.50 -0.10
CA ILE A 121 4.65 1.69 -0.74
C ILE A 121 4.30 0.53 0.20
N CYS A 122 3.01 0.35 0.49
CA CYS A 122 2.52 -0.84 1.17
C CYS A 122 1.99 -1.82 0.12
N SER A 123 2.64 -2.97 -0.03
CA SER A 123 2.29 -4.00 -1.02
C SER A 123 1.51 -5.14 -0.40
N GLY A 124 0.39 -5.52 -1.00
CA GLY A 124 -0.42 -6.64 -0.55
C GLY A 124 -1.26 -7.25 -1.67
N GLY A 125 -1.97 -8.33 -1.37
CA GLY A 125 -2.93 -8.97 -2.26
C GLY A 125 -2.35 -9.98 -3.25
N ALA A 126 -1.03 -9.99 -3.49
CA ALA A 126 -0.34 -10.98 -4.33
C ALA A 126 1.16 -11.04 -4.00
N TYR A 127 1.85 -12.02 -4.59
CA TYR A 127 3.31 -12.13 -4.46
C TYR A 127 4.02 -10.95 -5.14
N LEU A 128 5.00 -10.38 -4.45
CA LEU A 128 5.89 -9.34 -4.95
C LEU A 128 7.28 -9.92 -5.19
N GLN A 129 7.86 -9.67 -6.36
CA GLN A 129 9.22 -10.09 -6.68
C GLN A 129 10.23 -9.33 -5.80
N PRO A 130 11.14 -10.04 -5.10
CA PRO A 130 12.07 -9.41 -4.14
C PRO A 130 12.99 -8.36 -4.76
N GLU A 131 13.30 -8.47 -6.05
CA GLU A 131 14.16 -7.54 -6.79
C GLU A 131 13.59 -6.13 -6.86
N LEU A 132 12.25 -6.02 -6.77
CA LEU A 132 11.58 -4.73 -6.74
C LEU A 132 11.91 -3.92 -5.48
N LEU A 133 12.18 -4.59 -4.35
CA LEU A 133 12.60 -3.90 -3.13
C LEU A 133 13.92 -3.15 -3.36
N ASP A 134 14.90 -3.80 -4.02
CA ASP A 134 16.20 -3.18 -4.31
C ASP A 134 16.07 -2.05 -5.33
N LEU A 135 15.22 -2.24 -6.33
CA LEU A 135 14.98 -1.21 -7.34
C LEU A 135 14.42 0.06 -6.69
N PHE A 136 13.36 -0.06 -5.90
CA PHE A 136 12.73 1.09 -5.27
C PHE A 136 13.60 1.73 -4.18
N ALA A 137 14.42 0.93 -3.48
CA ALA A 137 15.39 1.45 -2.50
C ALA A 137 16.42 2.41 -3.11
N LYS A 138 16.80 2.24 -4.39
CA LYS A 138 17.67 3.19 -5.11
C LYS A 138 17.06 4.60 -5.20
N TYR A 139 15.75 4.69 -5.13
CA TYR A 139 14.98 5.94 -5.18
C TYR A 139 14.53 6.41 -3.78
N ASP A 140 15.10 5.85 -2.72
CA ASP A 140 14.69 6.14 -1.33
C ASP A 140 13.18 5.92 -1.12
N ILE A 141 12.68 4.81 -1.65
CA ILE A 141 11.28 4.36 -1.49
C ILE A 141 11.30 2.98 -0.85
N ALA A 142 10.74 2.88 0.36
CA ALA A 142 10.56 1.60 1.04
C ALA A 142 9.32 0.87 0.52
N ILE A 143 9.45 -0.43 0.29
CA ILE A 143 8.28 -1.29 0.04
C ILE A 143 8.07 -2.18 1.27
N LEU A 144 6.93 -2.00 1.93
CA LEU A 144 6.48 -2.83 3.04
C LEU A 144 5.49 -3.86 2.49
N GLN A 145 5.76 -5.13 2.77
CA GLN A 145 4.92 -6.22 2.29
C GLN A 145 3.96 -6.68 3.39
N GLY A 146 2.70 -6.87 3.04
CA GLY A 146 1.69 -7.43 3.91
C GLY A 146 1.05 -8.68 3.32
N TYR A 147 0.67 -9.59 4.20
CA TYR A 147 -0.14 -10.76 3.88
C TYR A 147 -1.46 -10.70 4.65
N GLY A 148 -2.52 -11.10 3.99
CA GLY A 148 -3.84 -11.09 4.61
C GLY A 148 -4.91 -11.69 3.72
N MET A 149 -6.12 -11.70 4.27
CA MET A 149 -7.33 -12.15 3.60
C MET A 149 -8.52 -11.42 4.19
N THR A 150 -9.59 -11.28 3.42
CA THR A 150 -10.78 -10.52 3.84
C THR A 150 -11.35 -11.01 5.17
N GLU A 151 -11.31 -12.32 5.40
CA GLU A 151 -11.79 -12.98 6.62
C GLU A 151 -11.01 -12.57 7.89
N CYS A 152 -9.81 -11.99 7.72
CA CYS A 152 -8.95 -11.52 8.82
C CYS A 152 -8.92 -9.98 8.96
N ALA A 153 -9.81 -9.25 8.32
CA ALA A 153 -10.11 -7.82 8.45
C ALA A 153 -9.04 -6.77 8.01
N PRO A 154 -8.14 -6.93 7.07
CA PRO A 154 -7.69 -8.12 6.36
C PRO A 154 -6.27 -8.57 6.72
N VAL A 155 -5.45 -7.73 7.41
CA VAL A 155 -4.00 -7.96 7.55
C VAL A 155 -3.71 -8.98 8.64
N ILE A 156 -2.92 -9.98 8.30
CA ILE A 156 -2.43 -11.03 9.20
C ILE A 156 -0.98 -10.73 9.61
N SER A 157 -0.14 -10.36 8.63
CA SER A 157 1.27 -10.04 8.88
C SER A 157 1.73 -8.90 7.98
N THR A 158 2.77 -8.20 8.40
CA THR A 158 3.40 -7.14 7.60
C THR A 158 4.86 -6.94 7.96
N THR A 159 5.66 -6.51 6.98
CA THR A 159 7.01 -6.01 7.25
C THR A 159 6.91 -4.58 7.78
N MET A 160 7.84 -4.21 8.65
CA MET A 160 8.02 -2.85 9.13
C MET A 160 9.33 -2.29 8.57
N SER A 161 9.47 -0.97 8.48
CA SER A 161 10.66 -0.31 7.90
C SER A 161 11.99 -0.75 8.55
N TRP A 162 11.95 -1.13 9.83
CA TRP A 162 13.14 -1.64 10.58
C TRP A 162 13.33 -3.16 10.49
N ASN A 163 12.43 -3.89 9.85
CA ASN A 163 12.47 -5.36 9.75
C ASN A 163 12.01 -5.86 8.37
N VAL A 164 12.54 -5.25 7.33
CA VAL A 164 12.30 -5.71 5.96
C VAL A 164 13.24 -6.87 5.66
N ARG A 165 12.66 -8.02 5.31
CA ARG A 165 13.40 -9.20 4.85
C ARG A 165 12.84 -9.63 3.49
N LYS A 166 13.71 -9.76 2.50
CA LYS A 166 13.34 -10.21 1.16
C LYS A 166 12.66 -11.59 1.20
N GLY A 167 11.58 -11.73 0.46
CA GLY A 167 10.80 -12.96 0.41
C GLY A 167 9.94 -13.23 1.65
N SER A 168 9.89 -12.30 2.60
CA SER A 168 9.04 -12.39 3.79
C SER A 168 7.89 -11.39 3.72
N VAL A 169 6.75 -11.76 4.25
CA VAL A 169 5.59 -10.89 4.46
C VAL A 169 5.52 -10.33 5.89
N GLY A 170 6.64 -10.42 6.61
CA GLY A 170 6.83 -9.80 7.92
C GLY A 170 6.33 -10.63 9.10
N GLN A 171 6.05 -9.94 10.18
CA GLN A 171 5.60 -10.50 11.45
C GLN A 171 4.08 -10.48 11.55
N LEU A 172 3.54 -11.43 12.31
CA LEU A 172 2.12 -11.44 12.65
C LEU A 172 1.74 -10.17 13.39
N LEU A 173 0.53 -9.69 13.15
CA LEU A 173 -0.04 -8.62 13.95
C LEU A 173 -0.24 -9.09 15.39
N PRO A 174 -0.16 -8.17 16.37
CA PRO A 174 -0.25 -8.49 17.80
C PRO A 174 -1.69 -8.74 18.29
N ASN A 175 -2.49 -9.53 17.56
CA ASN A 175 -3.90 -9.81 17.91
C ASN A 175 -4.11 -11.29 18.13
#